data_9ba0bff5fcf8813b39cc9a10dc39ea1c
#
_entry.id   9ba0bff5fcf8813b39cc9a10dc39ea1c
#
_cell.length_a   1.000
_cell.length_b   1.000
_cell.length_c   1.000
_cell.angle_alpha   90.00
_cell.angle_beta   90.00
_cell.angle_gamma   90.00
#
_symmetry.space_group_name_H-M   'P 1'
#
loop_
_entity.id
_entity.type
_entity.pdbx_description
1 polymer ?
#
loop_
_entity_poly.entity_id
_entity_poly.type
_entity_poly.pdbx_seq_one_letter_code
_entity_poly.pdbx_strand_id
1 'polypeptide(L)'
;MENKKGKITGLAHIGVFISDIERSIAYYTDMLDYECYHRVDIEENGGVTRIAFLRNGSCIIELVQKPGTTEKPDGPVDHIAMDVDDIDAAMANLKAKGIEFETDEPVFLPTMFNGVKFAFFRGPDGEHLEINQLL
;
A
#
# COMPACT_ATOMS: atom_id res chain seq x y z
N MET A 1 -1.78 -2.30 35.47
CA MET A 1 -1.62 -1.62 34.20
C MET A 1 -0.18 -1.75 33.71
N GLU A 2 0.02 -2.20 32.51
CA GLU A 2 1.34 -2.34 31.93
C GLU A 2 1.96 -0.99 31.59
N ASN A 3 3.25 -0.83 31.91
CA ASN A 3 4.00 0.38 31.55
C ASN A 3 4.44 0.29 30.09
N LYS A 4 3.93 1.18 29.21
CA LYS A 4 4.23 1.21 27.77
C LYS A 4 5.40 2.12 27.41
N LYS A 5 6.01 2.81 28.40
CA LYS A 5 7.14 3.71 28.15
C LYS A 5 8.33 2.96 27.56
N GLY A 6 8.83 3.41 26.41
CA GLY A 6 9.91 2.76 25.71
C GLY A 6 9.54 1.46 24.99
N LYS A 7 8.27 1.12 24.92
CA LYS A 7 7.78 -0.08 24.24
C LYS A 7 7.31 0.24 22.82
N ILE A 8 7.36 -0.77 21.96
CA ILE A 8 6.74 -0.69 20.63
C ILE A 8 5.22 -0.78 20.85
N THR A 9 4.48 0.19 20.30
CA THR A 9 3.03 0.27 20.50
C THR A 9 2.22 -0.09 19.25
N GLY A 10 2.88 -0.27 18.12
CA GLY A 10 2.22 -0.67 16.88
C GLY A 10 3.01 -0.25 15.64
N LEU A 11 2.40 -0.45 14.48
CA LEU A 11 2.94 -0.01 13.19
C LEU A 11 2.61 1.46 12.97
N ALA A 12 3.63 2.29 12.70
CA ALA A 12 3.42 3.72 12.42
C ALA A 12 3.00 3.93 10.95
N HIS A 13 3.79 3.41 10.01
CA HIS A 13 3.52 3.52 8.58
C HIS A 13 4.42 2.56 7.81
N ILE A 14 4.16 2.45 6.50
CA ILE A 14 4.96 1.67 5.57
C ILE A 14 5.54 2.64 4.54
N GLY A 15 6.86 2.64 4.37
CA GLY A 15 7.54 3.48 3.38
C GLY A 15 7.62 2.79 2.04
N VAL A 16 7.23 3.49 0.98
CA VAL A 16 7.25 2.99 -0.40
C VAL A 16 8.02 3.98 -1.26
N PHE A 17 9.09 3.51 -1.91
CA PHE A 17 9.82 4.32 -2.87
C PHE A 17 9.09 4.35 -4.20
N ILE A 18 8.85 5.56 -4.71
CA ILE A 18 8.12 5.77 -5.96
C ILE A 18 8.89 6.74 -6.85
N SER A 19 8.55 6.75 -8.14
CA SER A 19 9.28 7.57 -9.12
C SER A 19 8.62 8.92 -9.41
N ASP A 20 7.31 9.03 -9.20
CA ASP A 20 6.54 10.24 -9.49
C ASP A 20 5.47 10.40 -8.42
N ILE A 21 5.69 11.33 -7.49
CA ILE A 21 4.83 11.48 -6.32
C ILE A 21 3.41 11.91 -6.69
N GLU A 22 3.25 12.76 -7.68
CA GLU A 22 1.91 13.21 -8.09
C GLU A 22 1.11 12.05 -8.69
N ARG A 23 1.75 11.23 -9.52
CA ARG A 23 1.14 10.04 -10.10
C ARG A 23 0.74 9.05 -9.01
N SER A 24 1.61 8.80 -8.04
CA SER A 24 1.34 7.85 -6.96
C SER A 24 0.26 8.36 -6.00
N ILE A 25 0.26 9.65 -5.66
CA ILE A 25 -0.82 10.23 -4.85
C ILE A 25 -2.16 10.02 -5.57
N ALA A 26 -2.24 10.34 -6.85
CA ALA A 26 -3.47 10.17 -7.63
C ALA A 26 -3.91 8.70 -7.65
N TYR A 27 -2.98 7.78 -7.86
CA TYR A 27 -3.28 6.35 -7.87
C TYR A 27 -3.92 5.90 -6.56
N TYR A 28 -3.29 6.20 -5.44
CA TYR A 28 -3.78 5.76 -4.14
C TYR A 28 -5.08 6.46 -3.74
N THR A 29 -5.22 7.75 -4.05
CA THR A 29 -6.42 8.50 -3.68
C THR A 29 -7.62 8.18 -4.57
N ASP A 30 -7.41 8.09 -5.88
CA ASP A 30 -8.50 7.90 -6.84
C ASP A 30 -8.93 6.44 -6.97
N MET A 31 -7.99 5.51 -6.87
CA MET A 31 -8.27 4.08 -7.08
C MET A 31 -8.44 3.29 -5.79
N LEU A 32 -7.70 3.64 -4.73
CA LEU A 32 -7.62 2.84 -3.50
C LEU A 32 -8.22 3.54 -2.28
N ASP A 33 -8.92 4.65 -2.48
CA ASP A 33 -9.64 5.38 -1.43
C ASP A 33 -8.76 5.89 -0.29
N TYR A 34 -7.49 6.20 -0.58
CA TYR A 34 -6.61 6.85 0.40
C TYR A 34 -6.86 8.35 0.43
N GLU A 35 -6.50 8.96 1.54
CA GLU A 35 -6.47 10.41 1.73
C GLU A 35 -5.03 10.84 1.94
N CYS A 36 -4.54 11.79 1.12
CA CYS A 36 -3.25 12.42 1.36
C CYS A 36 -3.42 13.50 2.42
N TYR A 37 -2.80 13.32 3.59
CA TYR A 37 -3.02 14.23 4.71
C TYR A 37 -1.78 15.02 5.13
N HIS A 38 -0.61 14.71 4.57
CA HIS A 38 0.62 15.45 4.86
C HIS A 38 1.60 15.33 3.70
N ARG A 39 2.24 16.44 3.35
CA ARG A 39 3.30 16.47 2.33
C ARG A 39 4.45 17.32 2.82
N VAL A 40 5.68 16.91 2.49
CA VAL A 40 6.88 17.67 2.80
C VAL A 40 7.95 17.41 1.74
N ASP A 41 8.68 18.46 1.39
CA ASP A 41 9.85 18.36 0.52
C ASP A 41 11.09 18.61 1.38
N ILE A 42 12.10 17.75 1.22
CA ILE A 42 13.36 17.84 1.96
C ILE A 42 14.51 18.03 0.97
N GLU A 43 15.25 19.10 1.10
CA GLU A 43 16.47 19.31 0.32
C GLU A 43 17.56 18.40 0.83
N GLU A 44 18.14 17.62 -0.06
CA GLU A 44 19.23 16.69 0.22
C GLU A 44 20.31 16.83 -0.85
N ASN A 45 21.48 16.21 -0.61
CA ASN A 45 22.54 16.17 -1.60
C ASN A 45 22.03 15.48 -2.88
N GLY A 46 22.11 16.20 -4.01
CA GLY A 46 21.67 15.68 -5.31
C GLY A 46 20.25 16.03 -5.70
N GLY A 47 19.50 16.79 -4.87
CA GLY A 47 18.18 17.28 -5.24
C GLY A 47 17.20 17.33 -4.08
N VAL A 48 15.91 17.16 -4.44
CA VAL A 48 14.80 17.24 -3.49
C VAL A 48 14.19 15.87 -3.29
N THR A 49 14.04 15.44 -2.04
CA THR A 49 13.25 14.27 -1.68
C THR A 49 11.83 14.73 -1.39
N ARG A 50 10.85 14.18 -2.08
CA ARG A 50 9.43 14.49 -1.91
C ARG A 50 8.75 13.38 -1.16
N ILE A 51 7.99 13.76 -0.11
CA ILE A 51 7.32 12.81 0.78
C ILE A 51 5.85 13.16 0.86
N ALA A 52 5.00 12.12 0.82
CA ALA A 52 3.57 12.26 1.06
C ALA A 52 3.10 11.13 1.97
N PHE A 53 2.30 11.50 2.97
CA PHE A 53 1.65 10.54 3.85
C PHE A 53 0.19 10.39 3.46
N LEU A 54 -0.21 9.16 3.19
CA LEU A 54 -1.56 8.80 2.79
C LEU A 54 -2.13 7.80 3.79
N ARG A 55 -3.43 7.88 4.02
CA ARG A 55 -4.09 6.95 4.94
C ARG A 55 -5.42 6.45 4.39
N ASN A 56 -5.74 5.22 4.73
CA ASN A 56 -7.06 4.62 4.60
C ASN A 56 -7.30 3.83 5.88
N GLY A 57 -8.18 4.33 6.75
CA GLY A 57 -8.34 3.77 8.09
C GLY A 57 -7.02 3.79 8.86
N SER A 58 -6.58 2.64 9.35
CA SER A 58 -5.30 2.49 10.06
C SER A 58 -4.11 2.23 9.13
N CYS A 59 -4.35 2.04 7.84
CA CYS A 59 -3.27 1.81 6.88
C CYS A 59 -2.66 3.15 6.47
N ILE A 60 -1.42 3.39 6.88
CA ILE A 60 -0.68 4.62 6.58
C ILE A 60 0.51 4.26 5.71
N ILE A 61 0.61 4.93 4.57
CA ILE A 61 1.71 4.76 3.62
C ILE A 61 2.47 6.08 3.51
N GLU A 62 3.79 5.99 3.59
CA GLU A 62 4.69 7.10 3.28
C GLU A 62 5.24 6.90 1.88
N LEU A 63 4.83 7.72 0.93
CA LEU A 63 5.39 7.72 -0.42
C LEU A 63 6.66 8.57 -0.41
N VAL A 64 7.75 8.02 -0.93
CA VAL A 64 9.06 8.68 -0.94
C VAL A 64 9.61 8.71 -2.35
N GLN A 65 9.75 9.91 -2.90
CA GLN A 65 10.40 10.13 -4.19
C GLN A 65 11.79 10.71 -3.96
N LYS A 66 12.82 9.90 -4.14
CA LYS A 66 14.21 10.33 -4.09
C LYS A 66 14.67 10.84 -5.46
N PRO A 67 15.71 11.71 -5.52
CA PRO A 67 16.37 11.99 -6.79
C PRO A 67 16.92 10.71 -7.42
N GLY A 68 16.80 10.58 -8.74
CA GLY A 68 17.28 9.44 -9.48
C GLY A 68 16.24 8.37 -9.73
N THR A 69 16.68 7.16 -10.05
CA THR A 69 15.80 6.05 -10.37
C THR A 69 15.34 5.30 -9.13
N THR A 70 14.17 4.68 -9.25
CA THR A 70 13.49 4.04 -8.13
C THR A 70 12.99 2.63 -8.41
N GLU A 71 13.32 2.04 -9.55
CA GLU A 71 12.97 0.64 -9.78
C GLU A 71 13.69 -0.25 -8.79
N LYS A 72 12.91 -1.03 -8.02
CA LYS A 72 13.44 -1.97 -7.04
C LYS A 72 12.69 -3.29 -7.12
N PRO A 73 13.40 -4.43 -6.98
CA PRO A 73 12.71 -5.71 -6.84
C PRO A 73 12.01 -5.77 -5.48
N ASP A 74 11.09 -6.74 -5.34
CA ASP A 74 10.49 -7.03 -4.04
C ASP A 74 11.60 -7.38 -3.04
N GLY A 75 11.46 -6.87 -1.82
CA GLY A 75 12.45 -7.03 -0.77
C GLY A 75 11.99 -7.97 0.33
N PRO A 76 12.70 -8.00 1.48
CA PRO A 76 12.25 -8.77 2.64
C PRO A 76 10.84 -8.40 3.11
N VAL A 77 10.43 -7.14 2.95
CA VAL A 77 9.02 -6.75 3.04
C VAL A 77 8.47 -6.84 1.63
N ASP A 78 7.67 -7.86 1.38
CA ASP A 78 7.26 -8.25 0.03
C ASP A 78 6.04 -7.50 -0.48
N HIS A 79 5.05 -7.27 0.37
CA HIS A 79 3.79 -6.67 -0.06
C HIS A 79 3.10 -5.92 1.07
N ILE A 80 2.10 -5.13 0.68
CA ILE A 80 1.20 -4.43 1.59
C ILE A 80 -0.19 -5.04 1.40
N ALA A 81 -0.72 -5.67 2.44
CA ALA A 81 -2.05 -6.25 2.42
C ALA A 81 -3.06 -5.29 3.07
N MET A 82 -4.16 -5.06 2.36
CA MET A 82 -5.24 -4.17 2.78
C MET A 82 -6.50 -5.00 2.99
N ASP A 83 -7.12 -4.89 4.16
CA ASP A 83 -8.35 -5.60 4.46
C ASP A 83 -9.53 -5.04 3.65
N VAL A 84 -10.38 -5.93 3.16
CA VAL A 84 -11.65 -5.58 2.54
C VAL A 84 -12.76 -6.40 3.18
N ASP A 85 -13.97 -5.87 3.19
CA ASP A 85 -15.13 -6.56 3.76
C ASP A 85 -15.76 -7.56 2.77
N ASP A 86 -15.62 -7.32 1.48
CA ASP A 86 -16.16 -8.18 0.40
C ASP A 86 -15.17 -8.16 -0.75
N ILE A 87 -14.36 -9.21 -0.87
CA ILE A 87 -13.29 -9.26 -1.87
C ILE A 87 -13.81 -9.37 -3.30
N ASP A 88 -14.92 -10.03 -3.52
CA ASP A 88 -15.49 -10.13 -4.87
C ASP A 88 -15.93 -8.76 -5.36
N ALA A 89 -16.61 -8.00 -4.51
CA ALA A 89 -17.02 -6.62 -4.82
C ALA A 89 -15.81 -5.70 -4.99
N ALA A 90 -14.82 -5.79 -4.09
CA ALA A 90 -13.61 -4.99 -4.16
C ALA A 90 -12.84 -5.25 -5.45
N MET A 91 -12.66 -6.52 -5.80
CA MET A 91 -11.97 -6.92 -7.02
C MET A 91 -12.68 -6.41 -8.28
N ALA A 92 -14.02 -6.52 -8.32
CA ALA A 92 -14.81 -5.99 -9.42
C ALA A 92 -14.69 -4.48 -9.55
N ASN A 93 -14.73 -3.75 -8.43
CA ASN A 93 -14.59 -2.29 -8.43
C ASN A 93 -13.21 -1.85 -8.93
N LEU A 94 -12.15 -2.53 -8.48
CA LEU A 94 -10.78 -2.20 -8.89
C LEU A 94 -10.54 -2.56 -10.36
N LYS A 95 -11.06 -3.67 -10.84
CA LYS A 95 -11.00 -4.02 -12.28
C LYS A 95 -11.70 -2.96 -13.14
N ALA A 96 -12.84 -2.45 -12.68
CA ALA A 96 -13.56 -1.40 -13.39
C ALA A 96 -12.75 -0.09 -13.48
N LYS A 97 -11.83 0.14 -12.54
CA LYS A 97 -10.90 1.28 -12.57
C LYS A 97 -9.63 1.01 -13.37
N GLY A 98 -9.50 -0.17 -13.97
CA GLY A 98 -8.36 -0.53 -14.82
C GLY A 98 -7.25 -1.28 -14.11
N ILE A 99 -7.44 -1.71 -12.87
CA ILE A 99 -6.43 -2.51 -12.16
C ILE A 99 -6.46 -3.94 -12.66
N GLU A 100 -5.28 -4.48 -12.96
CA GLU A 100 -5.09 -5.87 -13.36
C GLU A 100 -4.58 -6.67 -12.17
N PHE A 101 -5.27 -7.75 -11.85
CA PHE A 101 -4.86 -8.67 -10.78
C PHE A 101 -4.01 -9.80 -11.33
N GLU A 102 -3.18 -10.39 -10.47
CA GLU A 102 -2.32 -11.53 -10.85
C GLU A 102 -3.13 -12.79 -11.11
N THR A 103 -4.37 -12.88 -10.58
CA THR A 103 -5.30 -13.99 -10.83
C THR A 103 -6.66 -13.45 -11.24
N ASP A 104 -7.43 -14.22 -12.03
CA ASP A 104 -8.77 -13.83 -12.47
C ASP A 104 -9.77 -13.79 -11.32
N GLU A 105 -9.61 -14.70 -10.37
CA GLU A 105 -10.45 -14.86 -9.20
C GLU A 105 -9.63 -14.75 -7.93
N PRO A 106 -10.24 -14.41 -6.77
CA PRO A 106 -9.53 -14.45 -5.49
C PRO A 106 -9.00 -15.85 -5.21
N VAL A 107 -7.80 -15.91 -4.60
CA VAL A 107 -7.24 -17.16 -4.11
C VAL A 107 -7.85 -17.45 -2.74
N PHE A 108 -8.31 -18.68 -2.54
CA PHE A 108 -8.90 -19.12 -1.28
C PHE A 108 -7.97 -20.08 -0.55
N LEU A 109 -7.63 -19.74 0.70
CA LEU A 109 -6.87 -20.61 1.60
C LEU A 109 -7.72 -20.96 2.82
N PRO A 110 -8.28 -22.18 2.85
CA PRO A 110 -9.17 -22.55 3.97
C PRO A 110 -8.44 -22.84 5.27
N THR A 111 -7.14 -23.13 5.20
CA THR A 111 -6.35 -23.54 6.38
C THR A 111 -5.72 -22.38 7.15
N MET A 112 -5.74 -21.17 6.58
CA MET A 112 -5.20 -19.98 7.23
C MET A 112 -6.33 -19.27 7.98
N PHE A 113 -6.15 -19.09 9.30
CA PHE A 113 -7.21 -18.61 10.20
C PHE A 113 -8.46 -19.50 10.05
N ASN A 114 -9.64 -18.92 9.90
CA ASN A 114 -10.88 -19.64 9.58
C ASN A 114 -11.19 -19.60 8.07
N GLY A 115 -10.17 -19.41 7.26
CA GLY A 115 -10.25 -19.19 5.84
C GLY A 115 -9.94 -17.73 5.48
N VAL A 116 -9.25 -17.54 4.36
CA VAL A 116 -8.91 -16.22 3.85
C VAL A 116 -9.02 -16.24 2.34
N LYS A 117 -9.51 -15.15 1.76
CA LYS A 117 -9.46 -14.90 0.31
C LYS A 117 -8.60 -13.69 0.06
N PHE A 118 -7.76 -13.74 -0.97
CA PHE A 118 -6.86 -12.63 -1.30
C PHE A 118 -6.61 -12.53 -2.80
N ALA A 119 -6.15 -11.37 -3.23
CA ALA A 119 -5.73 -11.11 -4.61
C ALA A 119 -4.62 -10.08 -4.63
N PHE A 120 -3.65 -10.27 -5.52
CA PHE A 120 -2.48 -9.38 -5.66
C PHE A 120 -2.55 -8.55 -6.93
N PHE A 121 -1.98 -7.34 -6.86
CA PHE A 121 -1.81 -6.45 -8.00
C PHE A 121 -0.58 -5.57 -7.77
N ARG A 122 -0.20 -4.80 -8.79
CA ARG A 122 0.98 -3.92 -8.71
C ARG A 122 0.55 -2.47 -8.80
N GLY A 123 1.21 -1.61 -8.01
CA GLY A 123 1.08 -0.17 -8.10
C GLY A 123 1.90 0.41 -9.25
N PRO A 124 1.88 1.75 -9.43
CA PRO A 124 2.54 2.40 -10.58
C PRO A 124 4.05 2.17 -10.65
N ASP A 125 4.72 1.95 -9.54
CA ASP A 125 6.15 1.69 -9.48
C ASP A 125 6.47 0.21 -9.23
N GLY A 126 5.49 -0.67 -9.43
CA GLY A 126 5.66 -2.11 -9.24
C GLY A 126 5.51 -2.56 -7.79
N GLU A 127 5.12 -1.68 -6.89
CA GLU A 127 4.88 -2.05 -5.49
C GLU A 127 3.82 -3.15 -5.41
N HIS A 128 4.09 -4.18 -4.63
CA HIS A 128 3.25 -5.36 -4.54
C HIS A 128 2.14 -5.14 -3.51
N LEU A 129 0.91 -5.10 -3.99
CA LEU A 129 -0.29 -4.80 -3.20
C LEU A 129 -1.22 -5.99 -3.15
N GLU A 130 -1.90 -6.16 -2.03
CA GLU A 130 -2.83 -7.26 -1.81
C GLU A 130 -4.13 -6.71 -1.23
N ILE A 131 -5.26 -7.23 -1.68
CA ILE A 131 -6.54 -7.12 -0.96
C ILE A 131 -6.85 -8.46 -0.34
N ASN A 132 -7.42 -8.45 0.87
CA ASN A 132 -7.53 -9.62 1.72
C ASN A 132 -8.83 -9.57 2.51
N GLN A 133 -9.55 -10.71 2.55
CA GLN A 133 -10.77 -10.86 3.34
C GLN A 133 -10.65 -12.07 4.23
N LEU A 134 -10.71 -11.87 5.56
CA LEU A 134 -10.80 -12.96 6.53
C LEU A 134 -12.25 -13.45 6.58
N LEU A 135 -12.45 -14.76 6.58
CA LEU A 135 -13.76 -15.39 6.60
C LEU A 135 -14.22 -15.78 8.01
#